data_7ab9d046dcedf61818602efa0ca8cadb
#
_entry.id   7ab9d046dcedf61818602efa0ca8cadb
#
_cell.length_a   1.000
_cell.length_b   1.000
_cell.length_c   1.000
_cell.angle_alpha   90.00
_cell.angle_beta   90.00
_cell.angle_gamma   90.00
#
_symmetry.space_group_name_H-M   'P 1'
#
loop_
_entity.id
_entity.type
_entity.pdbx_description
1 polymer ?
#
loop_
_entity_poly.entity_id
_entity_poly.type
_entity_poly.pdbx_seq_one_letter_code
_entity_poly.pdbx_strand_id
1 'polypeptide(L)'
;GSSSVVEEFNFEEQTDGHEGKKYAWMNAAHAMAVNINRAHKDHGWTVQIRGVQSGGEVLNLPTHNFDTGDGSKDLKCPTEVSITDRREAELSKAGLIGLIHRKHTDKAAFIGAQTLYRPKKYVDEQATASDNMSSRLPYIFAVSRFSHYLKCMVRDKIGQSPDRLQLQTQLQTWINKYVSGNP
;
A
#
# COMPACT_ATOMS: atom_id res chain seq x y z
N GLY A 1 -10.63 -12.52 -19.95
CA GLY A 1 -11.80 -12.05 -19.25
C GLY A 1 -12.76 -13.18 -18.96
N SER A 2 -13.12 -13.40 -17.71
CA SER A 2 -14.24 -14.28 -17.38
C SER A 2 -15.51 -13.52 -17.65
N SER A 3 -16.23 -13.88 -18.70
CA SER A 3 -17.60 -13.47 -18.89
C SER A 3 -18.47 -14.18 -17.84
N SER A 4 -18.70 -13.54 -16.71
CA SER A 4 -19.83 -13.93 -15.88
C SER A 4 -21.09 -13.46 -16.63
N VAL A 5 -21.86 -14.38 -17.17
CA VAL A 5 -23.14 -14.07 -17.78
C VAL A 5 -24.11 -13.72 -16.65
N VAL A 6 -24.17 -12.45 -16.30
CA VAL A 6 -25.29 -11.91 -15.54
C VAL A 6 -26.33 -11.50 -16.57
N GLU A 7 -27.50 -12.10 -16.59
CA GLU A 7 -28.52 -11.94 -17.60
C GLU A 7 -28.95 -10.46 -17.85
N GLU A 8 -28.75 -9.60 -16.84
CA GLU A 8 -29.10 -8.16 -16.93
C GLU A 8 -27.91 -7.27 -17.27
N PHE A 9 -26.70 -7.81 -17.42
CA PHE A 9 -25.48 -7.05 -17.67
C PHE A 9 -25.00 -7.24 -19.11
N ASN A 10 -25.35 -6.29 -19.97
CA ASN A 10 -25.05 -6.32 -21.42
C ASN A 10 -23.70 -5.66 -21.78
N PHE A 11 -22.76 -5.52 -20.84
CA PHE A 11 -21.45 -4.96 -21.14
C PHE A 11 -20.50 -6.07 -21.60
N GLU A 12 -19.94 -5.91 -22.79
CA GLU A 12 -18.87 -6.72 -23.33
C GLU A 12 -17.59 -5.90 -23.41
N GLU A 13 -16.55 -6.36 -22.73
CA GLU A 13 -15.25 -5.72 -22.75
C GLU A 13 -14.61 -5.91 -24.13
N GLN A 14 -14.29 -4.82 -24.82
CA GLN A 14 -13.56 -4.87 -26.08
C GLN A 14 -12.07 -4.63 -25.81
N THR A 15 -11.29 -5.65 -26.09
CA THR A 15 -9.85 -5.67 -25.85
C THR A 15 -9.04 -5.37 -27.12
N ASP A 16 -9.72 -5.15 -28.24
CA ASP A 16 -9.10 -4.78 -29.50
C ASP A 16 -8.72 -3.30 -29.51
N GLY A 17 -7.51 -3.01 -29.97
CA GLY A 17 -7.01 -1.66 -30.09
C GLY A 17 -6.36 -1.10 -28.82
N HIS A 18 -5.72 0.04 -28.98
CA HIS A 18 -4.87 0.68 -27.97
C HIS A 18 -5.58 1.74 -27.11
N GLU A 19 -6.77 2.15 -27.51
CA GLU A 19 -7.45 3.28 -26.85
C GLU A 19 -8.05 2.95 -25.48
N GLY A 20 -8.35 1.69 -25.21
CA GLY A 20 -8.86 1.24 -23.91
C GLY A 20 -10.25 1.78 -23.52
N LYS A 21 -11.01 2.34 -24.46
CA LYS A 21 -12.29 2.99 -24.18
C LYS A 21 -13.40 2.06 -23.69
N LYS A 22 -13.26 0.78 -24.00
CA LYS A 22 -14.24 -0.24 -23.64
C LYS A 22 -13.69 -1.32 -22.71
N TYR A 23 -12.60 -1.02 -22.02
CA TYR A 23 -12.08 -1.87 -20.96
C TYR A 23 -12.89 -1.68 -19.68
N ALA A 24 -13.07 -2.76 -18.95
CA ALA A 24 -13.61 -2.71 -17.59
C ALA A 24 -12.51 -2.28 -16.63
N TRP A 25 -12.49 -1.00 -16.29
CA TRP A 25 -11.54 -0.45 -15.35
C TRP A 25 -12.01 -0.61 -13.90
N MET A 26 -11.09 -1.00 -13.03
CA MET A 26 -11.31 -1.12 -11.60
C MET A 26 -10.42 -0.12 -10.85
N ASN A 27 -10.91 0.40 -9.74
CA ASN A 27 -10.11 1.30 -8.91
C ASN A 27 -8.92 0.54 -8.28
N ALA A 28 -7.72 1.09 -8.41
CA ALA A 28 -6.49 0.54 -7.84
C ALA A 28 -6.52 0.39 -6.31
N ALA A 29 -7.42 1.09 -5.62
CA ALA A 29 -7.62 0.93 -4.18
C ALA A 29 -7.99 -0.51 -3.78
N HIS A 30 -8.70 -1.25 -4.62
CA HIS A 30 -9.00 -2.67 -4.39
C HIS A 30 -7.73 -3.52 -4.36
N ALA A 31 -6.79 -3.26 -5.28
CA ALA A 31 -5.50 -3.95 -5.30
C ALA A 31 -4.66 -3.62 -4.05
N MET A 32 -4.68 -2.36 -3.59
CA MET A 32 -4.03 -1.98 -2.33
C MET A 32 -4.66 -2.70 -1.13
N ALA A 33 -5.99 -2.81 -1.07
CA ALA A 33 -6.68 -3.53 0.00
C ALA A 33 -6.29 -5.02 0.02
N VAL A 34 -6.14 -5.64 -1.15
CA VAL A 34 -5.64 -7.03 -1.26
C VAL A 34 -4.22 -7.15 -0.71
N ASN A 35 -3.32 -6.19 -1.04
CA ASN A 35 -1.95 -6.19 -0.52
C ASN A 35 -1.91 -6.02 1.00
N ILE A 36 -2.76 -5.17 1.57
CA ILE A 36 -2.89 -5.01 3.04
C ILE A 36 -3.33 -6.32 3.69
N ASN A 37 -4.36 -6.96 3.14
CA ASN A 37 -4.86 -8.25 3.66
C ASN A 37 -3.81 -9.36 3.53
N ARG A 38 -3.08 -9.41 2.40
CA ARG A 38 -1.99 -10.36 2.20
C ARG A 38 -0.86 -10.15 3.21
N ALA A 39 -0.43 -8.91 3.42
CA ALA A 39 0.59 -8.59 4.42
C ALA A 39 0.17 -9.03 5.82
N HIS A 40 -1.10 -8.83 6.18
CA HIS A 40 -1.62 -9.30 7.46
C HIS A 40 -1.63 -10.82 7.57
N LYS A 41 -2.06 -11.52 6.51
CA LYS A 41 -2.09 -12.98 6.47
C LYS A 41 -0.69 -13.59 6.61
N ASP A 42 0.28 -13.04 5.89
CA ASP A 42 1.61 -13.63 5.78
C ASP A 42 2.52 -13.29 6.96
N HIS A 43 2.37 -12.10 7.53
CA HIS A 43 3.26 -11.59 8.56
C HIS A 43 2.55 -11.25 9.89
N GLY A 44 1.23 -11.30 9.93
CA GLY A 44 0.47 -10.82 11.08
C GLY A 44 0.51 -9.30 11.28
N TRP A 45 1.19 -8.56 10.41
CA TRP A 45 1.33 -7.10 10.40
C TRP A 45 1.03 -6.54 9.00
N THR A 46 0.53 -5.30 8.95
CA THR A 46 0.13 -4.62 7.72
C THR A 46 1.16 -3.57 7.26
N VAL A 47 2.44 -3.83 7.49
CA VAL A 47 3.54 -2.89 7.20
C VAL A 47 4.13 -3.11 5.81
N GLN A 48 4.18 -4.37 5.35
CA GLN A 48 4.76 -4.74 4.05
C GLN A 48 3.71 -4.63 2.94
N ILE A 49 3.42 -3.41 2.50
CA ILE A 49 2.36 -3.11 1.53
C ILE A 49 2.84 -2.27 0.34
N ARG A 50 4.11 -1.90 0.29
CA ARG A 50 4.71 -1.06 -0.73
C ARG A 50 6.07 -1.59 -1.18
N GLY A 51 6.53 -1.13 -2.34
CA GLY A 51 7.79 -1.59 -2.94
C GLY A 51 7.66 -2.94 -3.63
N VAL A 52 8.46 -3.16 -4.66
CA VAL A 52 8.38 -4.38 -5.49
C VAL A 52 8.68 -5.65 -4.69
N GLN A 53 9.66 -5.58 -3.78
CA GLN A 53 10.10 -6.74 -2.98
C GLN A 53 9.47 -6.79 -1.57
N SER A 54 8.68 -5.80 -1.21
CA SER A 54 8.14 -5.63 0.15
C SER A 54 6.62 -5.58 0.20
N GLY A 55 5.97 -6.38 -0.64
CA GLY A 55 4.52 -6.58 -0.59
C GLY A 55 3.68 -5.57 -1.38
N GLY A 56 4.32 -4.62 -2.09
CA GLY A 56 3.61 -3.68 -2.95
C GLY A 56 3.29 -4.20 -4.36
N GLU A 57 3.76 -5.39 -4.71
CA GLU A 57 3.55 -5.98 -6.04
C GLU A 57 2.10 -6.47 -6.20
N VAL A 58 1.53 -6.20 -7.38
CA VAL A 58 0.24 -6.70 -7.84
C VAL A 58 0.50 -7.60 -9.03
N LEU A 59 0.11 -8.86 -8.91
CA LEU A 59 0.37 -9.92 -9.89
C LEU A 59 -0.90 -10.28 -10.66
N ASN A 60 -0.71 -10.95 -11.79
CA ASN A 60 -1.78 -11.52 -12.59
C ASN A 60 -2.83 -10.48 -13.02
N LEU A 61 -2.38 -9.28 -13.38
CA LEU A 61 -3.26 -8.28 -13.95
C LEU A 61 -3.70 -8.70 -15.35
N PRO A 62 -4.95 -8.38 -15.76
CA PRO A 62 -5.40 -8.64 -17.12
C PRO A 62 -4.50 -7.91 -18.13
N THR A 63 -4.00 -8.64 -19.10
CA THR A 63 -3.18 -8.11 -20.19
C THR A 63 -3.82 -8.39 -21.53
N HIS A 64 -3.75 -7.42 -22.42
CA HIS A 64 -4.26 -7.53 -23.78
C HIS A 64 -3.16 -7.16 -24.77
N ASN A 65 -3.09 -7.89 -25.87
CA ASN A 65 -2.21 -7.57 -26.98
C ASN A 65 -3.02 -6.82 -28.05
N PHE A 66 -2.44 -5.78 -28.59
CA PHE A 66 -3.02 -5.04 -29.72
C PHE A 66 -2.04 -4.96 -30.89
N ASP A 67 -2.59 -4.82 -32.08
CA ASP A 67 -1.81 -4.67 -33.30
C ASP A 67 -1.37 -3.21 -33.43
N THR A 68 -0.07 -2.98 -33.66
CA THR A 68 0.52 -1.64 -33.81
C THR A 68 0.34 -1.07 -35.22
N GLY A 69 -0.25 -1.83 -36.16
CA GLY A 69 -0.50 -1.41 -37.54
C GLY A 69 0.69 -1.60 -38.50
N ASP A 70 1.85 -1.99 -37.96
CA ASP A 70 3.08 -2.33 -38.72
C ASP A 70 3.31 -3.83 -38.81
N GLY A 71 2.34 -4.64 -38.40
CA GLY A 71 2.40 -6.10 -38.36
C GLY A 71 3.02 -6.66 -37.10
N SER A 72 3.40 -5.82 -36.14
CA SER A 72 3.84 -6.24 -34.81
C SER A 72 2.70 -6.15 -33.78
N LYS A 73 2.84 -6.92 -32.70
CA LYS A 73 1.90 -6.88 -31.58
C LYS A 73 2.58 -6.33 -30.35
N ASP A 74 1.93 -5.43 -29.64
CA ASP A 74 2.42 -4.90 -28.39
C ASP A 74 1.46 -5.22 -27.23
N LEU A 75 2.01 -5.22 -26.02
CA LEU A 75 1.26 -5.52 -24.81
C LEU A 75 0.68 -4.22 -24.23
N LYS A 76 -0.64 -4.15 -24.10
CA LYS A 76 -1.31 -3.03 -23.46
C LYS A 76 -0.91 -2.97 -21.99
N CYS A 77 -0.51 -1.77 -21.53
CA CYS A 77 -0.29 -1.47 -20.13
C CYS A 77 -1.53 -1.85 -19.31
N PRO A 78 -1.39 -2.64 -18.22
CA PRO A 78 -2.52 -3.07 -17.40
C PRO A 78 -3.12 -1.96 -16.56
N THR A 79 -2.49 -0.78 -16.50
CA THR A 79 -3.02 0.42 -15.84
C THR A 79 -3.56 1.39 -16.89
N GLU A 80 -4.59 2.16 -16.53
CA GLU A 80 -5.22 3.14 -17.44
C GLU A 80 -4.21 4.19 -17.92
N VAL A 81 -3.33 4.64 -17.02
CA VAL A 81 -2.28 5.61 -17.28
C VAL A 81 -0.93 5.03 -16.92
N SER A 82 0.06 5.21 -17.79
CA SER A 82 1.45 4.87 -17.50
C SER A 82 2.07 5.96 -16.61
N ILE A 83 2.41 5.58 -15.38
CA ILE A 83 3.05 6.46 -14.39
C ILE A 83 4.55 6.13 -14.38
N THR A 84 5.38 7.15 -14.65
CA THR A 84 6.83 7.04 -14.54
C THR A 84 7.26 7.26 -13.09
N ASP A 85 8.48 6.80 -12.73
CA ASP A 85 9.03 6.97 -11.38
C ASP A 85 9.06 8.44 -10.92
N ARG A 86 9.34 9.36 -11.84
CA ARG A 86 9.30 10.79 -11.56
C ARG A 86 7.89 11.25 -11.19
N ARG A 87 6.89 10.83 -11.94
CA ARG A 87 5.49 11.18 -11.66
C ARG A 87 4.98 10.53 -10.40
N GLU A 88 5.42 9.31 -10.11
CA GLU A 88 5.11 8.66 -8.84
C GLU A 88 5.63 9.48 -7.66
N ALA A 89 6.88 9.95 -7.73
CA ALA A 89 7.46 10.80 -6.70
C ALA A 89 6.69 12.13 -6.51
N GLU A 90 6.19 12.72 -7.59
CA GLU A 90 5.35 13.92 -7.54
C GLU A 90 3.99 13.62 -6.89
N LEU A 91 3.35 12.49 -7.23
CA LEU A 91 2.09 12.03 -6.63
C LEU A 91 2.27 11.74 -5.13
N SER A 92 3.34 11.05 -4.76
CA SER A 92 3.67 10.75 -3.37
C SER A 92 3.85 12.03 -2.53
N LYS A 93 4.49 13.05 -3.08
CA LYS A 93 4.60 14.38 -2.42
C LYS A 93 3.24 15.06 -2.26
N ALA A 94 2.31 14.79 -3.16
CA ALA A 94 0.94 15.30 -3.08
C ALA A 94 0.02 14.45 -2.16
N GLY A 95 0.54 13.36 -1.58
CA GLY A 95 -0.21 12.46 -0.70
C GLY A 95 -1.05 11.42 -1.44
N LEU A 96 -0.74 11.16 -2.71
CA LEU A 96 -1.42 10.18 -3.54
C LEU A 96 -0.59 8.91 -3.70
N ILE A 97 -1.26 7.78 -3.90
CA ILE A 97 -0.63 6.48 -4.12
C ILE A 97 -0.86 6.08 -5.57
N GLY A 98 0.22 5.97 -6.35
CA GLY A 98 0.17 5.53 -7.73
C GLY A 98 0.44 4.04 -7.88
N LEU A 99 -0.30 3.37 -8.77
CA LEU A 99 0.00 2.01 -9.21
C LEU A 99 0.84 2.09 -10.48
N ILE A 100 2.07 1.60 -10.43
CA ILE A 100 3.03 1.64 -11.52
C ILE A 100 3.09 0.26 -12.17
N HIS A 101 2.85 0.18 -13.48
CA HIS A 101 3.03 -1.07 -14.20
C HIS A 101 4.51 -1.35 -14.50
N ARG A 102 4.86 -2.61 -14.62
CA ARG A 102 6.16 -3.06 -15.13
C ARG A 102 6.04 -3.34 -16.62
N LYS A 103 6.86 -2.66 -17.42
CA LYS A 103 6.85 -2.80 -18.89
C LYS A 103 6.93 -4.26 -19.31
N HIS A 104 6.14 -4.63 -20.32
CA HIS A 104 6.10 -5.98 -20.91
C HIS A 104 5.77 -7.11 -19.92
N THR A 105 5.04 -6.81 -18.87
CA THR A 105 4.59 -7.79 -17.87
C THR A 105 3.14 -7.58 -17.50
N ASP A 106 2.53 -8.60 -16.89
CA ASP A 106 1.22 -8.56 -16.24
C ASP A 106 1.25 -8.03 -14.79
N LYS A 107 2.35 -7.34 -14.45
CA LYS A 107 2.63 -6.91 -13.09
C LYS A 107 2.59 -5.40 -12.95
N ALA A 108 2.14 -4.96 -11.79
CA ALA A 108 2.25 -3.58 -11.34
C ALA A 108 2.72 -3.54 -9.88
N ALA A 109 3.09 -2.38 -9.39
CA ALA A 109 3.51 -2.23 -8.00
C ALA A 109 3.13 -0.86 -7.44
N PHE A 110 2.82 -0.85 -6.15
CA PHE A 110 2.75 0.36 -5.34
C PHE A 110 4.13 0.65 -4.77
N ILE A 111 4.81 1.67 -5.26
CA ILE A 111 6.14 2.06 -4.80
C ILE A 111 6.03 2.88 -3.51
N GLY A 112 5.15 3.87 -3.49
CA GLY A 112 4.81 4.68 -2.33
C GLY A 112 3.56 4.18 -1.62
N ALA A 113 3.40 4.56 -0.37
CA ALA A 113 2.16 4.41 0.38
C ALA A 113 2.02 5.61 1.31
N GLN A 114 1.66 6.73 0.73
CA GLN A 114 1.49 8.00 1.43
C GLN A 114 0.05 8.16 1.91
N THR A 115 -0.15 9.04 2.89
CA THR A 115 -1.46 9.51 3.31
C THR A 115 -1.67 10.95 2.86
N LEU A 116 -2.88 11.46 3.01
CA LEU A 116 -3.19 12.87 2.75
C LEU A 116 -2.64 13.83 3.81
N TYR A 117 -2.00 13.29 4.85
CA TYR A 117 -1.34 14.13 5.86
C TYR A 117 -0.15 14.86 5.25
N ARG A 118 -0.11 16.17 5.38
CA ARG A 118 0.98 17.03 4.93
C ARG A 118 1.97 17.27 6.06
N PRO A 119 3.18 16.70 6.02
CA PRO A 119 4.18 16.90 7.06
C PRO A 119 4.60 18.37 7.19
N LYS A 120 4.85 18.78 8.41
CA LYS A 120 5.39 20.11 8.70
C LYS A 120 6.91 20.08 8.63
N LYS A 121 7.48 21.22 8.25
CA LYS A 121 8.93 21.44 8.37
C LYS A 121 9.21 22.10 9.70
N TYR A 122 10.13 21.53 10.44
CA TYR A 122 10.63 22.06 11.71
C TYR A 122 12.05 22.59 11.53
N VAL A 123 12.51 23.37 12.48
CA VAL A 123 13.91 23.84 12.54
C VAL A 123 14.85 22.65 12.78
N ASP A 124 14.38 21.70 13.59
CA ASP A 124 15.10 20.45 13.83
C ASP A 124 14.84 19.44 12.70
N GLU A 125 15.92 18.95 12.10
CA GLU A 125 15.87 17.96 11.01
C GLU A 125 15.30 16.61 11.47
N GLN A 126 15.59 16.20 12.72
CA GLN A 126 15.05 14.94 13.26
C GLN A 126 13.55 15.02 13.45
N ALA A 127 13.04 16.14 13.94
CA ALA A 127 11.60 16.37 14.05
C ALA A 127 10.92 16.38 12.67
N THR A 128 11.56 16.99 11.67
CA THR A 128 11.07 16.99 10.29
C THR A 128 11.06 15.58 9.69
N ALA A 129 12.11 14.79 9.92
CA ALA A 129 12.18 13.41 9.45
C ALA A 129 11.11 12.52 10.11
N SER A 130 10.88 12.69 11.42
CA SER A 130 9.84 11.99 12.16
C SER A 130 8.44 12.30 11.64
N ASP A 131 8.16 13.57 11.36
CA ASP A 131 6.86 13.99 10.82
C ASP A 131 6.64 13.47 9.38
N ASN A 132 7.69 13.45 8.56
CA ASN A 132 7.65 12.81 7.25
C ASN A 132 7.36 11.29 7.32
N MET A 133 7.87 10.60 8.33
CA MET A 133 7.53 9.19 8.56
C MET A 133 6.06 9.02 8.95
N SER A 134 5.51 9.94 9.72
CA SER A 134 4.11 9.95 10.15
C SER A 134 3.12 10.11 8.99
N SER A 135 3.57 10.61 7.84
CA SER A 135 2.74 10.69 6.62
C SER A 135 2.61 9.36 5.87
N ARG A 136 3.34 8.33 6.27
CA ARG A 136 3.36 7.03 5.57
C ARG A 136 2.36 6.05 6.16
N LEU A 137 1.55 5.44 5.31
CA LEU A 137 0.51 4.49 5.72
C LEU A 137 1.05 3.29 6.53
N PRO A 138 2.16 2.62 6.14
CA PRO A 138 2.74 1.54 6.92
C PRO A 138 3.12 1.96 8.35
N TYR A 139 3.64 3.16 8.51
CA TYR A 139 3.99 3.70 9.82
C TYR A 139 2.75 3.89 10.70
N ILE A 140 1.67 4.44 10.13
CA ILE A 140 0.40 4.63 10.85
C ILE A 140 -0.17 3.27 11.29
N PHE A 141 -0.14 2.26 10.44
CA PHE A 141 -0.59 0.92 10.79
C PHE A 141 0.21 0.33 11.96
N ALA A 142 1.54 0.45 11.92
CA ALA A 142 2.40 -0.02 13.00
C ALA A 142 2.10 0.72 14.32
N VAL A 143 2.11 2.04 14.30
CA VAL A 143 1.87 2.88 15.49
C VAL A 143 0.47 2.64 16.07
N SER A 144 -0.54 2.54 15.23
CA SER A 144 -1.92 2.27 15.67
C SER A 144 -2.01 0.92 16.39
N ARG A 145 -1.32 -0.08 15.90
CA ARG A 145 -1.31 -1.42 16.49
C ARG A 145 -0.58 -1.44 17.83
N PHE A 146 0.60 -0.81 17.92
CA PHE A 146 1.31 -0.63 19.18
C PHE A 146 0.45 0.12 20.20
N SER A 147 -0.16 1.21 19.79
CA SER A 147 -1.06 1.99 20.65
C SER A 147 -2.24 1.14 21.16
N HIS A 148 -2.81 0.30 20.30
CA HIS A 148 -3.89 -0.60 20.70
C HIS A 148 -3.42 -1.62 21.74
N TYR A 149 -2.27 -2.27 21.53
CA TYR A 149 -1.73 -3.22 22.49
C TYR A 149 -1.38 -2.59 23.84
N LEU A 150 -0.78 -1.40 23.83
CA LEU A 150 -0.50 -0.65 25.07
C LEU A 150 -1.80 -0.35 25.83
N LYS A 151 -2.85 0.10 25.14
CA LYS A 151 -4.17 0.33 25.76
C LYS A 151 -4.75 -0.94 26.37
N CYS A 152 -4.67 -2.06 25.68
CA CYS A 152 -5.15 -3.35 26.20
C CYS A 152 -4.38 -3.77 27.45
N MET A 153 -3.04 -3.72 27.41
CA MET A 153 -2.20 -4.07 28.55
C MET A 153 -2.48 -3.20 29.78
N VAL A 154 -2.66 -1.89 29.58
CA VAL A 154 -3.01 -0.98 30.68
C VAL A 154 -4.40 -1.31 31.21
N ARG A 155 -5.38 -1.50 30.34
CA ARG A 155 -6.76 -1.82 30.72
C ARG A 155 -6.84 -3.11 31.55
N ASP A 156 -6.10 -4.14 31.17
CA ASP A 156 -6.09 -5.44 31.85
C ASP A 156 -5.49 -5.34 33.27
N LYS A 157 -4.74 -4.26 33.56
CA LYS A 157 -4.19 -3.97 34.88
C LYS A 157 -5.05 -3.06 35.76
N ILE A 158 -6.10 -2.48 35.20
CA ILE A 158 -7.04 -1.67 35.99
C ILE A 158 -7.75 -2.60 36.98
N GLY A 159 -7.70 -2.25 38.27
CA GLY A 159 -8.26 -3.05 39.37
C GLY A 159 -7.27 -3.99 40.07
N GLN A 160 -6.10 -4.23 39.49
CA GLN A 160 -5.03 -5.00 40.14
C GLN A 160 -4.08 -4.11 40.98
N SER A 161 -4.31 -2.79 41.01
CA SER A 161 -3.47 -1.76 41.70
C SER A 161 -1.96 -1.95 41.48
N PRO A 162 -1.47 -2.07 40.24
CA PRO A 162 -0.05 -2.07 40.04
C PRO A 162 0.50 -0.69 40.40
N ASP A 163 1.61 -0.65 41.11
CA ASP A 163 2.36 0.58 41.29
C ASP A 163 2.78 1.14 39.92
N ARG A 164 2.78 2.47 39.82
CA ARG A 164 3.17 3.17 38.57
C ARG A 164 4.50 2.66 38.00
N LEU A 165 5.47 2.44 38.89
CA LEU A 165 6.80 1.93 38.49
C LEU A 165 6.75 0.53 37.92
N GLN A 166 5.94 -0.36 38.50
CA GLN A 166 5.76 -1.72 37.98
C GLN A 166 5.12 -1.71 36.60
N LEU A 167 4.08 -0.90 36.38
CA LEU A 167 3.43 -0.76 35.09
C LEU A 167 4.41 -0.21 34.04
N GLN A 168 5.16 0.84 34.40
CA GLN A 168 6.18 1.42 33.50
C GLN A 168 7.23 0.39 33.10
N THR A 169 7.75 -0.38 34.04
CA THR A 169 8.76 -1.42 33.78
C THR A 169 8.20 -2.51 32.85
N GLN A 170 6.97 -2.95 33.08
CA GLN A 170 6.33 -3.96 32.23
C GLN A 170 6.16 -3.47 30.79
N LEU A 171 5.64 -2.25 30.61
CA LEU A 171 5.46 -1.66 29.29
C LEU A 171 6.80 -1.44 28.58
N GLN A 172 7.81 -0.97 29.32
CA GLN A 172 9.17 -0.78 28.78
C GLN A 172 9.80 -2.11 28.35
N THR A 173 9.68 -3.15 29.16
CA THR A 173 10.19 -4.48 28.83
C THR A 173 9.48 -5.04 27.58
N TRP A 174 8.18 -4.81 27.46
CA TRP A 174 7.44 -5.26 26.30
C TRP A 174 7.86 -4.50 25.03
N ILE A 175 7.95 -3.17 25.06
CA ILE A 175 8.29 -2.38 23.87
C ILE A 175 9.74 -2.62 23.41
N ASN A 176 10.65 -2.89 24.34
CA ASN A 176 12.05 -3.15 24.02
C ASN A 176 12.25 -4.41 23.15
N LYS A 177 11.27 -5.33 23.11
CA LYS A 177 11.31 -6.50 22.22
C LYS A 177 11.19 -6.11 20.73
N TYR A 178 10.69 -4.92 20.45
CA TYR A 178 10.48 -4.40 19.09
C TYR A 178 11.48 -3.31 18.72
N VAL A 179 12.31 -2.89 19.66
CA VAL A 179 13.37 -1.91 19.38
C VAL A 179 14.59 -2.66 18.85
N SER A 180 15.10 -2.22 17.70
CA SER A 180 16.35 -2.76 17.17
C SER A 180 17.50 -2.42 18.12
N GLY A 181 18.23 -3.43 18.55
CA GLY A 181 19.38 -3.26 19.45
C GLY A 181 20.66 -2.76 18.77
N ASN A 182 20.57 -2.46 17.47
CA ASN A 182 21.71 -1.90 16.72
C ASN A 182 21.46 -0.42 16.47
N PRO A 183 22.32 0.47 16.95
CA PRO A 183 22.30 1.89 16.58
C PRO A 183 22.70 2.10 15.11
#